data_e782464ef8515a94eca48943266069ef
#
_entry.id   e782464ef8515a94eca48943266069ef
#
_cell.length_a   1.000
_cell.length_b   1.000
_cell.length_c   1.000
_cell.angle_alpha   90.00
_cell.angle_beta   90.00
_cell.angle_gamma   90.00
#
_symmetry.space_group_name_H-M   'P 1'
#
loop_
_entity.id
_entity.type
_entity.pdbx_description
1 polymer ?
#
loop_
_entity_poly.entity_id
_entity_poly.type
_entity_poly.pdbx_seq_one_letter_code
_entity_poly.pdbx_strand_id
1 'polypeptide(L)'
;MKKILKSSKSRTILLSALLIGAVPTMNVALADLTATKYPAAETYKPTPIPDRIILSWKGDTATTQAVSWRTDVNVVTPQAQIAVAEDGPAFKAKAKTVMAESSSEVKGNQPYTAKFHTVNFENLNPSTKYLYRVGDGVNWSEWFEFSTASDKSEPFSFLYVGDAQNDILEHWSRVIRNAYSDLPDAKFIIHAGDLINHGDADEQWGEWFKAGGWLNGMVSSIPTPGNHEYSKIVKGEPSGLSQYWRPQFALPENGPTGFEETVYYTDYQGMRIISLDTNVKGSNLDKQVAWLEQVLENNPNKWTVITFHHPIYANSPGRDNVEVRNKLLPLIEKYSVDLVLQGHDHSYARGHVTNKASGQNAMSTKSDTVFVVSVSGPKMYDFTSKNWDENGAQVRNAIKDTQLYQLVRVNGDTLSYEARTATGNLFDGFEINKTPSGQKQIKETTNTQWEKEKQEEKNAKN
;
A
#
# COMPACT_ATOMS: atom_id res chain seq x y z
N MET A 1 84.14 -58.96 -2.17
CA MET A 1 85.16 -57.90 -2.23
C MET A 1 84.52 -56.66 -2.77
N LYS A 2 84.30 -55.62 -2.03
CA LYS A 2 84.47 -54.20 -2.31
C LYS A 2 83.83 -53.39 -1.19
N LYS A 3 84.62 -52.56 -0.60
CA LYS A 3 84.34 -51.77 0.56
C LYS A 3 83.33 -50.63 0.26
N ILE A 4 82.42 -50.46 1.24
CA ILE A 4 81.52 -49.36 1.30
C ILE A 4 82.21 -48.19 2.03
N LEU A 5 82.29 -47.04 1.36
CA LEU A 5 82.68 -45.79 1.99
C LEU A 5 81.41 -45.00 2.35
N LYS A 6 81.25 -44.72 3.61
CA LYS A 6 80.25 -43.83 4.19
C LYS A 6 80.71 -42.38 4.05
N SER A 7 79.95 -41.54 3.31
CA SER A 7 80.17 -40.11 3.30
C SER A 7 79.07 -39.47 4.23
N SER A 8 79.57 -38.80 5.26
CA SER A 8 78.76 -37.99 6.18
C SER A 8 78.41 -36.66 5.49
N LYS A 9 77.14 -36.41 5.37
CA LYS A 9 76.64 -35.07 4.97
C LYS A 9 76.15 -34.35 6.19
N SER A 10 76.89 -33.32 6.61
CA SER A 10 76.43 -32.32 7.55
C SER A 10 75.14 -31.64 7.06
N ARG A 11 74.12 -31.71 7.86
CA ARG A 11 72.90 -30.92 7.63
C ARG A 11 73.05 -29.60 8.39
N THR A 12 73.22 -28.53 7.67
CA THR A 12 73.10 -27.17 8.18
C THR A 12 71.57 -26.90 8.38
N ILE A 13 71.23 -26.74 9.64
CA ILE A 13 69.86 -26.32 10.01
C ILE A 13 69.85 -24.81 9.89
N LEU A 14 69.17 -24.29 8.85
CA LEU A 14 68.77 -22.87 8.77
C LEU A 14 67.62 -22.66 9.75
N LEU A 15 67.83 -21.97 10.85
CA LEU A 15 66.77 -21.44 11.71
C LEU A 15 66.15 -20.24 11.01
N SER A 16 65.02 -20.42 10.34
CA SER A 16 64.19 -19.32 9.90
C SER A 16 63.42 -18.77 11.12
N ALA A 17 63.85 -17.65 11.64
CA ALA A 17 63.08 -16.90 12.62
C ALA A 17 61.79 -16.39 11.95
N LEU A 18 60.65 -17.00 12.25
CA LEU A 18 59.33 -16.45 11.96
C LEU A 18 59.14 -15.25 12.89
N LEU A 19 59.27 -14.04 12.36
CA LEU A 19 58.71 -12.84 12.98
C LEU A 19 57.20 -12.96 12.89
N ILE A 20 56.60 -13.42 13.96
CA ILE A 20 55.16 -13.27 14.17
C ILE A 20 54.95 -11.78 14.48
N GLY A 21 54.72 -11.02 13.44
CA GLY A 21 54.17 -9.67 13.60
C GLY A 21 52.81 -9.79 14.27
N ALA A 22 52.71 -9.38 15.53
CA ALA A 22 51.45 -9.16 16.19
C ALA A 22 50.74 -8.07 15.42
N VAL A 23 49.84 -8.49 14.51
CA VAL A 23 48.84 -7.60 13.97
C VAL A 23 47.96 -7.19 15.17
N PRO A 24 47.89 -5.90 15.52
CA PRO A 24 46.93 -5.49 16.52
C PRO A 24 45.57 -5.86 15.97
N THR A 25 44.94 -6.88 16.54
CA THR A 25 43.50 -7.10 16.37
C THR A 25 42.84 -5.88 16.96
N MET A 26 42.59 -4.89 16.12
CA MET A 26 41.74 -3.78 16.48
C MET A 26 40.42 -4.37 16.92
N ASN A 27 40.08 -4.16 18.19
CA ASN A 27 38.73 -4.40 18.74
C ASN A 27 37.72 -3.41 18.14
N VAL A 28 37.60 -3.34 16.82
CA VAL A 28 36.58 -2.53 16.12
C VAL A 28 35.19 -3.14 16.32
N ALA A 29 35.14 -4.46 16.51
CA ALA A 29 33.85 -5.15 16.66
C ALA A 29 33.10 -4.85 17.98
N LEU A 30 33.80 -4.48 19.07
CA LEU A 30 33.13 -4.19 20.34
C LEU A 30 32.58 -2.76 20.42
N ALA A 31 33.16 -1.80 19.71
CA ALA A 31 32.63 -0.43 19.68
C ALA A 31 31.30 -0.35 18.94
N ASP A 32 31.12 -1.13 17.87
CA ASP A 32 29.87 -1.19 17.12
C ASP A 32 28.74 -1.91 17.87
N LEU A 33 29.06 -2.83 18.77
CA LEU A 33 28.10 -3.55 19.61
C LEU A 33 27.46 -2.68 20.70
N THR A 34 28.00 -1.49 20.95
CA THR A 34 27.46 -0.50 21.89
C THR A 34 26.78 0.69 21.22
N ALA A 35 26.73 0.72 19.86
CA ALA A 35 26.05 1.76 19.15
C ALA A 35 24.55 1.71 19.48
N THR A 36 24.03 2.75 20.08
CA THR A 36 22.61 2.88 20.38
C THR A 36 21.89 3.45 19.16
N LYS A 37 20.71 2.89 18.84
CA LYS A 37 19.84 3.45 17.80
C LYS A 37 19.56 4.92 18.13
N TYR A 38 19.71 5.80 17.16
CA TYR A 38 19.38 7.22 17.34
C TYR A 38 17.93 7.36 17.79
N PRO A 39 17.63 8.18 18.83
CA PRO A 39 16.29 8.22 19.41
C PRO A 39 15.22 8.64 18.39
N ALA A 40 14.11 7.93 18.36
CA ALA A 40 12.97 8.26 17.50
C ALA A 40 12.45 9.67 17.75
N ALA A 41 12.42 10.09 19.01
CA ALA A 41 12.01 11.43 19.43
C ALA A 41 12.86 12.56 18.80
N GLU A 42 14.11 12.28 18.46
CA GLU A 42 14.98 13.25 17.77
C GLU A 42 14.88 13.11 16.25
N THR A 43 14.79 11.85 15.75
CA THR A 43 14.74 11.54 14.32
C THR A 43 13.48 12.10 13.63
N TYR A 44 12.33 12.01 14.33
CA TYR A 44 11.02 12.33 13.78
C TYR A 44 10.36 13.55 14.43
N LYS A 45 11.12 14.32 15.20
CA LYS A 45 10.64 15.58 15.80
C LYS A 45 10.18 16.54 14.72
N PRO A 46 8.94 17.06 14.80
CA PRO A 46 8.47 18.04 13.84
C PRO A 46 9.24 19.37 14.00
N THR A 47 9.38 20.08 12.90
CA THR A 47 10.00 21.40 12.82
C THR A 47 9.06 22.37 12.11
N PRO A 48 9.36 23.70 12.04
CA PRO A 48 8.59 24.60 11.21
C PRO A 48 8.67 24.28 9.71
N ILE A 49 9.67 23.49 9.28
CA ILE A 49 9.79 23.04 7.88
C ILE A 49 8.76 21.94 7.65
N PRO A 50 7.91 22.03 6.62
CA PRO A 50 6.92 21.00 6.31
C PRO A 50 7.55 19.64 6.05
N ASP A 51 6.96 18.61 6.64
CA ASP A 51 7.27 17.20 6.35
C ASP A 51 5.99 16.37 6.20
N ARG A 52 6.09 15.08 5.93
CA ARG A 52 4.96 14.14 5.73
C ARG A 52 3.92 14.67 4.75
N ILE A 53 4.41 15.25 3.65
CA ILE A 53 3.55 15.81 2.61
C ILE A 53 2.92 14.67 1.83
N ILE A 54 1.58 14.68 1.70
CA ILE A 54 0.84 13.64 1.00
C ILE A 54 -0.34 14.20 0.24
N LEU A 55 -0.54 13.68 -0.97
CA LEU A 55 -1.71 13.96 -1.80
C LEU A 55 -2.82 12.93 -1.56
N SER A 56 -4.06 13.42 -1.58
CA SER A 56 -5.28 12.62 -1.54
C SER A 56 -6.42 13.40 -2.21
N TRP A 57 -7.61 12.85 -2.24
CA TRP A 57 -8.79 13.56 -2.78
C TRP A 57 -9.90 13.63 -1.73
N LYS A 58 -10.46 14.84 -1.54
CA LYS A 58 -11.72 15.06 -0.80
C LYS A 58 -12.93 15.11 -1.74
N GLY A 59 -12.72 15.47 -2.99
CA GLY A 59 -13.76 15.70 -3.99
C GLY A 59 -13.45 15.13 -5.37
N ASP A 60 -13.95 15.79 -6.39
CA ASP A 60 -13.81 15.39 -7.79
C ASP A 60 -12.32 15.39 -8.22
N THR A 61 -11.83 14.26 -8.69
CA THR A 61 -10.44 14.06 -9.08
C THR A 61 -10.01 14.88 -10.31
N ALA A 62 -10.97 15.34 -11.12
CA ALA A 62 -10.68 16.16 -12.29
C ALA A 62 -10.54 17.66 -11.96
N THR A 63 -11.12 18.11 -10.85
CA THR A 63 -11.20 19.56 -10.52
C THR A 63 -10.70 19.90 -9.12
N THR A 64 -10.29 18.90 -8.32
CA THR A 64 -9.76 19.13 -6.97
C THR A 64 -8.51 18.30 -6.69
N GLN A 65 -7.71 18.75 -5.72
CA GLN A 65 -6.60 17.97 -5.15
C GLN A 65 -6.39 18.41 -3.70
N ALA A 66 -6.41 17.47 -2.78
CA ALA A 66 -6.05 17.72 -1.39
C ALA A 66 -4.58 17.42 -1.11
N VAL A 67 -3.97 18.21 -0.25
CA VAL A 67 -2.63 17.99 0.29
C VAL A 67 -2.66 18.15 1.81
N SER A 68 -2.09 17.18 2.51
CA SER A 68 -1.84 17.28 3.95
C SER A 68 -0.34 17.27 4.22
N TRP A 69 0.07 17.94 5.30
CA TRP A 69 1.47 17.97 5.73
C TRP A 69 1.57 18.22 7.24
N ARG A 70 2.74 17.96 7.79
CA ARG A 70 3.03 18.16 9.21
C ARG A 70 4.05 19.26 9.44
N THR A 71 3.89 19.98 10.57
CA THR A 71 4.88 20.91 11.13
C THR A 71 4.91 20.79 12.66
N ASP A 72 5.74 21.59 13.32
CA ASP A 72 5.61 21.81 14.76
C ASP A 72 4.43 22.75 15.07
N VAL A 73 4.13 22.89 16.36
CA VAL A 73 2.97 23.67 16.85
C VAL A 73 3.15 25.20 16.68
N ASN A 74 4.36 25.68 16.38
CA ASN A 74 4.65 27.10 16.26
C ASN A 74 4.19 27.72 14.92
N VAL A 75 3.89 26.88 13.93
CA VAL A 75 3.35 27.35 12.65
C VAL A 75 1.90 27.80 12.84
N VAL A 76 1.66 29.09 12.65
CA VAL A 76 0.36 29.74 12.89
C VAL A 76 -0.38 30.14 11.60
N THR A 77 0.33 30.24 10.47
CA THR A 77 -0.23 30.63 9.17
C THR A 77 0.10 29.60 8.09
N PRO A 78 -0.37 28.33 8.26
CA PRO A 78 -0.11 27.29 7.28
C PRO A 78 -0.82 27.60 5.95
N GLN A 79 -0.11 27.42 4.84
CA GLN A 79 -0.58 27.75 3.51
C GLN A 79 0.12 26.91 2.45
N ALA A 80 -0.50 26.83 1.29
CA ALA A 80 0.09 26.24 0.10
C ALA A 80 0.18 27.25 -1.04
N GLN A 81 1.05 27.01 -1.99
CA GLN A 81 1.08 27.70 -3.27
C GLN A 81 0.88 26.73 -4.41
N ILE A 82 0.13 27.15 -5.43
CA ILE A 82 -0.16 26.34 -6.60
C ILE A 82 -0.09 27.17 -7.88
N ALA A 83 0.45 26.58 -8.95
CA ALA A 83 0.46 27.15 -10.29
C ALA A 83 0.31 26.05 -11.34
N VAL A 84 -0.17 26.38 -12.53
CA VAL A 84 -0.05 25.48 -13.68
C VAL A 84 1.42 25.27 -14.00
N ALA A 85 1.82 24.04 -14.30
CA ALA A 85 3.20 23.69 -14.58
C ALA A 85 3.70 24.37 -15.84
N GLU A 86 4.92 24.90 -15.78
CA GLU A 86 5.65 25.48 -16.91
C GLU A 86 7.10 24.97 -16.90
N ASP A 87 7.73 24.93 -18.04
CA ASP A 87 9.11 24.40 -18.19
C ASP A 87 10.16 25.28 -17.46
N GLY A 88 9.90 26.56 -17.33
CA GLY A 88 10.81 27.51 -16.67
C GLY A 88 10.37 27.90 -15.27
N PRO A 89 11.25 28.49 -14.44
CA PRO A 89 10.95 28.83 -13.04
C PRO A 89 10.02 30.05 -12.89
N ALA A 90 9.59 30.68 -13.97
CA ALA A 90 8.74 31.88 -13.94
C ALA A 90 7.31 31.62 -13.40
N PHE A 91 6.87 30.37 -13.36
CA PHE A 91 5.58 29.96 -12.79
C PHE A 91 5.41 30.45 -11.34
N LYS A 92 6.50 30.63 -10.58
CA LYS A 92 6.46 31.15 -9.20
C LYS A 92 5.74 32.51 -9.09
N ALA A 93 5.88 33.38 -10.07
CA ALA A 93 5.20 34.68 -10.10
C ALA A 93 3.69 34.56 -10.34
N LYS A 94 3.25 33.41 -10.86
CA LYS A 94 1.84 33.10 -11.16
C LYS A 94 1.18 32.23 -10.07
N ALA A 95 1.97 31.76 -9.11
CA ALA A 95 1.49 30.90 -8.07
C ALA A 95 0.47 31.61 -7.16
N LYS A 96 -0.67 30.95 -6.97
CA LYS A 96 -1.73 31.41 -6.05
C LYS A 96 -1.47 30.83 -4.67
N THR A 97 -1.65 31.64 -3.63
CA THR A 97 -1.58 31.18 -2.24
C THR A 97 -2.97 30.76 -1.77
N VAL A 98 -3.05 29.60 -1.14
CA VAL A 98 -4.26 29.03 -0.53
C VAL A 98 -3.96 28.75 0.93
N MET A 99 -4.77 29.29 1.83
CA MET A 99 -4.62 29.05 3.27
C MET A 99 -5.10 27.65 3.63
N ALA A 100 -4.50 27.03 4.64
CA ALA A 100 -4.98 25.75 5.13
C ALA A 100 -6.42 25.87 5.64
N GLU A 101 -7.27 24.96 5.23
CA GLU A 101 -8.68 24.88 5.65
C GLU A 101 -8.83 24.29 7.06
N SER A 102 -7.89 23.44 7.46
CA SER A 102 -7.86 22.81 8.77
C SER A 102 -6.45 22.68 9.31
N SER A 103 -6.34 22.65 10.64
CA SER A 103 -5.12 22.33 11.37
C SER A 103 -5.46 21.58 12.65
N SER A 104 -4.82 20.42 12.86
CA SER A 104 -5.04 19.57 14.01
C SER A 104 -3.75 19.28 14.75
N GLU A 105 -3.76 19.43 16.08
CA GLU A 105 -2.65 19.05 16.93
C GLU A 105 -2.79 17.58 17.35
N VAL A 106 -1.71 16.83 17.21
CA VAL A 106 -1.64 15.41 17.58
C VAL A 106 -0.48 15.20 18.55
N LYS A 107 -0.80 14.59 19.69
CA LYS A 107 0.19 14.14 20.65
C LYS A 107 0.15 12.61 20.73
N GLY A 108 1.06 11.96 20.02
CA GLY A 108 1.21 10.51 20.05
C GLY A 108 2.09 10.02 21.20
N ASN A 109 2.80 8.94 20.97
CA ASN A 109 3.70 8.30 21.93
C ASN A 109 5.01 9.06 22.18
N GLN A 110 5.33 10.10 21.38
CA GLN A 110 6.57 10.87 21.50
C GLN A 110 6.41 12.07 22.45
N PRO A 111 7.51 12.63 23.00
CA PRO A 111 7.46 13.74 23.96
C PRO A 111 7.10 15.12 23.35
N TYR A 112 6.70 15.17 22.10
CA TYR A 112 6.29 16.39 21.39
C TYR A 112 4.86 16.31 20.89
N THR A 113 4.28 17.45 20.56
CA THR A 113 3.04 17.59 19.81
C THR A 113 3.40 18.00 18.38
N ALA A 114 2.78 17.36 17.41
CA ALA A 114 2.86 17.72 16.00
C ALA A 114 1.60 18.46 15.57
N LYS A 115 1.68 19.27 14.53
CA LYS A 115 0.53 19.96 13.94
C LYS A 115 0.42 19.57 12.48
N PHE A 116 -0.75 19.10 12.11
CA PHE A 116 -1.06 18.69 10.74
C PHE A 116 -1.97 19.73 10.09
N HIS A 117 -1.77 19.97 8.82
CA HIS A 117 -2.47 21.00 8.05
C HIS A 117 -3.00 20.38 6.76
N THR A 118 -4.13 20.89 6.29
CA THR A 118 -4.74 20.46 5.04
C THR A 118 -5.13 21.66 4.19
N VAL A 119 -4.85 21.57 2.90
CA VAL A 119 -5.37 22.43 1.84
C VAL A 119 -6.11 21.55 0.83
N ASN A 120 -7.30 21.94 0.43
CA ASN A 120 -7.98 21.40 -0.73
C ASN A 120 -7.92 22.45 -1.86
N PHE A 121 -7.19 22.13 -2.93
CA PHE A 121 -7.19 22.93 -4.14
C PHE A 121 -8.45 22.65 -4.91
N GLU A 122 -9.21 23.68 -5.26
CA GLU A 122 -10.49 23.59 -5.95
C GLU A 122 -10.48 24.37 -7.26
N ASN A 123 -11.49 24.13 -8.11
CA ASN A 123 -11.66 24.79 -9.40
C ASN A 123 -10.42 24.64 -10.29
N LEU A 124 -9.79 23.47 -10.22
CA LEU A 124 -8.69 23.10 -11.10
C LEU A 124 -9.22 22.74 -12.49
N ASN A 125 -8.41 22.90 -13.51
CA ASN A 125 -8.73 22.42 -14.85
C ASN A 125 -8.46 20.91 -14.96
N PRO A 126 -9.35 20.14 -15.59
CA PRO A 126 -9.11 18.73 -15.89
C PRO A 126 -7.87 18.54 -16.78
N SER A 127 -7.26 17.35 -16.73
CA SER A 127 -6.10 16.94 -17.54
C SER A 127 -4.95 17.96 -17.50
N THR A 128 -4.74 18.62 -16.36
CA THR A 128 -3.78 19.71 -16.23
C THR A 128 -2.72 19.37 -15.19
N LYS A 129 -1.45 19.58 -15.54
CA LYS A 129 -0.33 19.45 -14.61
C LYS A 129 -0.17 20.73 -13.79
N TYR A 130 -0.07 20.57 -12.47
CA TYR A 130 0.16 21.64 -11.52
C TYR A 130 1.45 21.43 -10.75
N LEU A 131 2.06 22.55 -10.36
CA LEU A 131 3.14 22.61 -9.37
C LEU A 131 2.58 23.19 -8.09
N TYR A 132 2.95 22.61 -6.95
CA TYR A 132 2.56 23.13 -5.65
C TYR A 132 3.68 23.00 -4.62
N ARG A 133 3.61 23.78 -3.57
CA ARG A 133 4.41 23.63 -2.35
C ARG A 133 3.57 24.02 -1.13
N VAL A 134 3.99 23.53 0.03
CA VAL A 134 3.33 23.83 1.31
C VAL A 134 4.29 24.52 2.28
N GLY A 135 3.78 25.31 3.20
CA GLY A 135 4.59 26.04 4.16
C GLY A 135 3.80 27.00 5.02
N ASP A 136 4.49 28.07 5.50
CA ASP A 136 3.94 29.10 6.36
C ASP A 136 4.18 30.55 5.85
N GLY A 137 4.69 30.69 4.63
CA GLY A 137 5.09 31.96 4.04
C GLY A 137 6.58 32.26 4.18
N VAL A 138 7.26 31.61 5.13
CA VAL A 138 8.70 31.73 5.38
C VAL A 138 9.41 30.40 5.09
N ASN A 139 8.97 29.35 5.75
CA ASN A 139 9.47 28.00 5.59
C ASN A 139 8.61 27.26 4.55
N TRP A 140 9.23 26.75 3.51
CA TRP A 140 8.55 26.10 2.40
C TRP A 140 9.15 24.72 2.13
N SER A 141 8.30 23.78 1.67
CA SER A 141 8.76 22.57 1.02
C SER A 141 9.41 22.90 -0.34
N GLU A 142 9.98 21.87 -0.97
CA GLU A 142 10.23 21.89 -2.41
C GLU A 142 8.93 22.05 -3.20
N TRP A 143 9.06 22.28 -4.53
CA TRP A 143 7.92 22.24 -5.43
C TRP A 143 7.67 20.78 -5.87
N PHE A 144 6.47 20.33 -5.60
CA PHE A 144 5.94 19.05 -6.10
C PHE A 144 5.07 19.27 -7.32
N GLU A 145 4.82 18.19 -8.06
CA GLU A 145 3.88 18.22 -9.19
C GLU A 145 2.81 17.14 -9.04
N PHE A 146 1.62 17.42 -9.57
CA PHE A 146 0.57 16.45 -9.80
C PHE A 146 -0.19 16.78 -11.07
N SER A 147 -1.02 15.84 -11.55
CA SER A 147 -1.95 16.10 -12.66
C SER A 147 -3.36 15.76 -12.21
N THR A 148 -4.29 16.66 -12.51
CA THR A 148 -5.73 16.36 -12.36
C THR A 148 -6.14 15.25 -13.32
N ALA A 149 -7.17 14.49 -12.94
CA ALA A 149 -7.79 13.53 -13.84
C ALA A 149 -8.41 14.21 -15.06
N SER A 150 -8.62 13.44 -16.12
CA SER A 150 -9.49 13.86 -17.23
C SER A 150 -10.97 13.84 -16.77
N ASP A 151 -11.77 14.73 -17.30
CA ASP A 151 -13.23 14.70 -17.20
C ASP A 151 -13.86 13.64 -18.13
N LYS A 152 -13.03 12.89 -18.84
CA LYS A 152 -13.39 11.79 -19.74
C LYS A 152 -12.77 10.48 -19.29
N SER A 153 -13.32 9.38 -19.77
CA SER A 153 -12.72 8.07 -19.59
C SER A 153 -11.50 7.92 -20.52
N GLU A 154 -10.32 8.18 -19.99
CA GLU A 154 -9.03 8.01 -20.68
C GLU A 154 -8.22 6.90 -20.04
N PRO A 155 -7.24 6.31 -20.73
CA PRO A 155 -6.34 5.32 -20.14
C PRO A 155 -5.58 5.87 -18.95
N PHE A 156 -5.45 5.06 -17.90
CA PHE A 156 -4.66 5.39 -16.71
C PHE A 156 -4.11 4.14 -16.05
N SER A 157 -3.24 4.35 -15.08
CA SER A 157 -2.63 3.28 -14.31
C SER A 157 -2.57 3.65 -12.82
N PHE A 158 -2.52 2.62 -11.96
CA PHE A 158 -2.37 2.80 -10.52
C PHE A 158 -1.60 1.65 -9.88
N LEU A 159 -1.10 1.92 -8.67
CA LEU A 159 -0.42 0.94 -7.84
C LEU A 159 -1.38 0.40 -6.77
N TYR A 160 -1.19 -0.85 -6.39
CA TYR A 160 -1.82 -1.42 -5.21
C TYR A 160 -0.77 -2.07 -4.32
N VAL A 161 -0.84 -1.78 -3.02
CA VAL A 161 0.01 -2.35 -1.97
C VAL A 161 -0.82 -2.59 -0.72
N GLY A 162 -0.48 -3.61 0.07
CA GLY A 162 -1.08 -3.88 1.37
C GLY A 162 -0.01 -4.18 2.41
N ASP A 163 -0.34 -4.01 3.70
CA ASP A 163 0.45 -4.49 4.83
C ASP A 163 1.93 -4.07 4.76
N ALA A 164 2.18 -2.76 4.72
CA ALA A 164 3.54 -2.22 4.74
C ALA A 164 4.24 -2.37 6.09
N GLN A 165 3.48 -2.68 7.13
CA GLN A 165 3.87 -2.73 8.55
C GLN A 165 5.12 -3.57 8.83
N ASN A 166 5.79 -3.26 9.93
CA ASN A 166 7.04 -3.82 10.45
C ASN A 166 8.27 -3.47 9.60
N ASP A 167 9.30 -2.95 10.26
CA ASP A 167 10.58 -2.59 9.64
C ASP A 167 10.40 -1.84 8.29
N ILE A 168 9.49 -0.87 8.31
CA ILE A 168 8.93 -0.20 7.12
C ILE A 168 10.05 0.46 6.31
N LEU A 169 10.87 1.27 6.98
CA LEU A 169 11.94 1.99 6.30
C LEU A 169 13.00 1.05 5.73
N GLU A 170 13.30 -0.05 6.43
CA GLU A 170 14.31 -1.01 6.03
C GLU A 170 13.85 -1.86 4.83
N HIS A 171 12.60 -2.35 4.85
CA HIS A 171 12.15 -3.34 3.89
C HIS A 171 11.12 -2.83 2.88
N TRP A 172 10.10 -2.07 3.33
CA TRP A 172 9.03 -1.61 2.44
C TRP A 172 9.51 -0.51 1.49
N SER A 173 10.49 0.31 1.88
CA SER A 173 11.00 1.39 1.05
C SER A 173 11.51 0.93 -0.34
N ARG A 174 12.11 -0.26 -0.43
CA ARG A 174 12.54 -0.82 -1.72
C ARG A 174 11.35 -1.24 -2.58
N VAL A 175 10.29 -1.74 -1.96
CA VAL A 175 9.08 -2.22 -2.66
C VAL A 175 8.36 -1.06 -3.33
N ILE A 176 8.06 0.00 -2.58
CA ILE A 176 7.34 1.16 -3.12
C ILE A 176 8.15 1.91 -4.20
N ARG A 177 9.50 1.95 -4.07
CA ARG A 177 10.38 2.53 -5.09
C ARG A 177 10.37 1.71 -6.38
N ASN A 178 10.45 0.39 -6.27
CA ASN A 178 10.39 -0.49 -7.43
C ASN A 178 9.01 -0.44 -8.09
N ALA A 179 7.93 -0.41 -7.30
CA ALA A 179 6.57 -0.25 -7.82
C ALA A 179 6.44 1.01 -8.68
N TYR A 180 6.92 2.14 -8.19
CA TYR A 180 6.90 3.39 -8.96
C TYR A 180 7.86 3.36 -10.16
N SER A 181 9.03 2.76 -10.02
CA SER A 181 9.97 2.61 -11.14
C SER A 181 9.39 1.81 -12.31
N ASP A 182 8.58 0.78 -12.00
CA ASP A 182 7.92 -0.06 -13.02
C ASP A 182 6.63 0.58 -13.58
N LEU A 183 6.04 1.54 -12.87
CA LEU A 183 4.83 2.26 -13.30
C LEU A 183 4.92 3.76 -12.94
N PRO A 184 5.83 4.51 -13.58
CA PRO A 184 6.08 5.92 -13.23
C PRO A 184 4.94 6.87 -13.60
N ASP A 185 4.00 6.43 -14.41
CA ASP A 185 2.79 7.16 -14.79
C ASP A 185 1.57 6.84 -13.91
N ALA A 186 1.76 6.08 -12.82
CA ALA A 186 0.71 5.79 -11.85
C ALA A 186 0.05 7.08 -11.34
N LYS A 187 -1.29 7.10 -11.34
CA LYS A 187 -2.08 8.26 -10.94
C LYS A 187 -2.41 8.27 -9.46
N PHE A 188 -2.52 7.09 -8.87
CA PHE A 188 -2.77 6.91 -7.43
C PHE A 188 -2.23 5.57 -6.93
N ILE A 189 -2.19 5.45 -5.61
CA ILE A 189 -1.79 4.22 -4.92
C ILE A 189 -2.94 3.81 -3.98
N ILE A 190 -3.43 2.58 -4.15
CA ILE A 190 -4.35 1.97 -3.19
C ILE A 190 -3.52 1.27 -2.11
N HIS A 191 -3.79 1.61 -0.86
CA HIS A 191 -3.20 0.96 0.31
C HIS A 191 -4.28 0.16 1.05
N ALA A 192 -4.19 -1.16 1.05
CA ALA A 192 -5.20 -2.04 1.64
C ALA A 192 -5.04 -2.27 3.15
N GLY A 193 -4.65 -1.24 3.88
CA GLY A 193 -4.53 -1.25 5.34
C GLY A 193 -3.19 -1.74 5.87
N ASP A 194 -3.05 -1.65 7.19
CA ASP A 194 -1.85 -1.99 7.94
C ASP A 194 -0.60 -1.28 7.37
N LEU A 195 -0.70 0.06 7.23
CA LEU A 195 0.39 0.92 6.76
C LEU A 195 1.54 0.94 7.78
N ILE A 196 1.19 0.87 9.06
CA ILE A 196 2.10 0.84 10.22
C ILE A 196 1.72 -0.31 11.14
N ASN A 197 2.53 -0.62 12.14
CA ASN A 197 2.25 -1.71 13.09
C ASN A 197 1.51 -1.27 14.35
N HIS A 198 1.61 0.02 14.73
CA HIS A 198 0.93 0.61 15.87
C HIS A 198 0.41 2.00 15.52
N GLY A 199 -0.92 2.17 15.47
CA GLY A 199 -1.60 3.36 14.98
C GLY A 199 -1.14 4.68 15.61
N ASP A 200 -0.77 4.68 16.88
CA ASP A 200 -0.33 5.88 17.61
C ASP A 200 1.20 6.02 17.72
N ALA A 201 1.97 5.17 17.04
CA ALA A 201 3.43 5.24 17.01
C ALA A 201 3.92 6.24 15.95
N ASP A 202 4.25 7.47 16.37
CA ASP A 202 4.69 8.53 15.46
C ASP A 202 5.93 8.17 14.66
N GLU A 203 6.85 7.41 15.24
CA GLU A 203 8.05 6.93 14.57
C GLU A 203 7.73 6.02 13.38
N GLN A 204 6.70 5.16 13.48
CA GLN A 204 6.34 4.24 12.40
C GLN A 204 5.66 5.01 11.26
N TRP A 205 4.84 5.99 11.56
CA TRP A 205 4.35 6.96 10.57
C TRP A 205 5.51 7.70 9.91
N GLY A 206 6.51 8.13 10.71
CA GLY A 206 7.73 8.75 10.19
C GLY A 206 8.49 7.84 9.24
N GLU A 207 8.62 6.55 9.55
CA GLU A 207 9.22 5.55 8.67
C GLU A 207 8.43 5.37 7.36
N TRP A 208 7.09 5.29 7.45
CA TRP A 208 6.20 5.13 6.31
C TRP A 208 6.32 6.31 5.34
N PHE A 209 6.21 7.54 5.85
CA PHE A 209 6.38 8.73 5.03
C PHE A 209 7.77 8.85 4.41
N LYS A 210 8.80 8.50 5.17
CA LYS A 210 10.19 8.51 4.68
C LYS A 210 10.44 7.44 3.62
N ALA A 211 9.82 6.27 3.74
CA ALA A 211 9.90 5.19 2.77
C ALA A 211 9.29 5.58 1.42
N GLY A 212 8.09 6.18 1.41
CA GLY A 212 7.45 6.75 0.23
C GLY A 212 8.16 8.02 -0.28
N GLY A 213 8.72 8.81 0.64
CA GLY A 213 9.46 10.02 0.32
C GLY A 213 8.64 11.01 -0.52
N TRP A 214 9.27 11.59 -1.54
CA TRP A 214 8.65 12.55 -2.46
C TRP A 214 7.47 11.97 -3.25
N LEU A 215 7.38 10.66 -3.39
CA LEU A 215 6.29 10.00 -4.10
C LEU A 215 4.91 10.32 -3.49
N ASN A 216 4.82 10.37 -2.15
CA ASN A 216 3.59 10.73 -1.44
C ASN A 216 3.09 12.15 -1.79
N GLY A 217 4.00 13.05 -2.12
CA GLY A 217 3.69 14.41 -2.56
C GLY A 217 3.36 14.54 -4.06
N MET A 218 3.50 13.48 -4.85
CA MET A 218 3.28 13.52 -6.31
C MET A 218 2.19 12.56 -6.80
N VAL A 219 1.98 11.45 -6.11
CA VAL A 219 0.98 10.44 -6.47
C VAL A 219 -0.04 10.34 -5.34
N SER A 220 -1.32 10.53 -5.67
CA SER A 220 -2.39 10.55 -4.68
C SER A 220 -2.58 9.19 -4.01
N SER A 221 -2.81 9.19 -2.70
CA SER A 221 -3.04 7.97 -1.90
C SER A 221 -4.52 7.74 -1.67
N ILE A 222 -4.95 6.47 -1.79
CA ILE A 222 -6.27 5.95 -1.44
C ILE A 222 -6.07 4.90 -0.35
N PRO A 223 -5.92 5.30 0.92
CA PRO A 223 -5.70 4.38 2.01
C PRO A 223 -7.02 3.80 2.55
N THR A 224 -6.99 2.53 2.91
CA THR A 224 -8.02 1.84 3.69
C THR A 224 -7.46 1.53 5.07
N PRO A 225 -8.21 1.71 6.18
CA PRO A 225 -7.69 1.37 7.49
C PRO A 225 -7.64 -0.15 7.71
N GLY A 226 -6.47 -0.65 8.14
CA GLY A 226 -6.31 -2.00 8.66
C GLY A 226 -6.49 -2.06 10.18
N ASN A 227 -6.31 -3.24 10.77
CA ASN A 227 -6.46 -3.39 12.21
C ASN A 227 -5.30 -2.77 13.00
N HIS A 228 -4.19 -2.47 12.36
CA HIS A 228 -3.05 -1.80 12.95
C HIS A 228 -3.17 -0.28 12.95
N GLU A 229 -4.05 0.32 12.16
CA GLU A 229 -4.45 1.72 12.26
C GLU A 229 -5.37 1.98 13.45
N TYR A 230 -5.91 0.93 14.08
CA TYR A 230 -6.69 1.06 15.30
C TYR A 230 -5.77 0.94 16.52
N SER A 231 -5.84 1.94 17.42
CA SER A 231 -5.09 1.93 18.68
C SER A 231 -5.50 0.74 19.50
N LYS A 232 -4.58 -0.14 19.79
CA LYS A 232 -4.76 -1.16 20.82
C LYS A 232 -4.54 -0.53 22.18
N ILE A 233 -5.51 0.24 22.64
CA ILE A 233 -5.45 0.87 23.95
C ILE A 233 -5.41 -0.20 25.04
N VAL A 234 -4.81 0.19 26.17
CA VAL A 234 -4.69 -0.53 27.43
C VAL A 234 -5.82 -1.54 27.65
N LYS A 235 -5.47 -2.74 28.06
CA LYS A 235 -6.39 -3.86 28.33
C LYS A 235 -7.67 -3.38 29.06
N GLY A 236 -8.79 -3.42 28.35
CA GLY A 236 -10.13 -3.07 28.87
C GLY A 236 -10.76 -1.83 28.26
N GLU A 237 -10.06 -1.05 27.39
CA GLU A 237 -10.64 0.09 26.71
C GLU A 237 -10.94 -0.24 25.23
N PRO A 238 -11.99 0.36 24.62
CA PRO A 238 -12.30 0.12 23.21
C PRO A 238 -11.17 0.64 22.32
N SER A 239 -10.75 -0.18 21.37
CA SER A 239 -9.81 0.25 20.33
C SER A 239 -10.49 1.29 19.44
N GLY A 240 -9.85 2.44 19.24
CA GLY A 240 -10.29 3.52 18.36
C GLY A 240 -9.36 3.69 17.18
N LEU A 241 -9.86 4.31 16.11
CA LEU A 241 -9.03 4.73 14.98
C LEU A 241 -7.91 5.64 15.49
N SER A 242 -6.69 5.44 14.98
CA SER A 242 -5.52 6.26 15.32
C SER A 242 -5.82 7.75 15.18
N GLN A 243 -5.39 8.52 16.17
CA GLN A 243 -5.48 9.98 16.13
C GLN A 243 -4.68 10.61 14.99
N TYR A 244 -3.77 9.87 14.36
CA TYR A 244 -3.00 10.31 13.19
C TYR A 244 -3.76 10.16 11.88
N TRP A 245 -4.79 9.31 11.78
CA TRP A 245 -5.43 8.97 10.51
C TRP A 245 -6.02 10.19 9.80
N ARG A 246 -7.02 10.82 10.40
CA ARG A 246 -7.70 11.98 9.81
C ARG A 246 -6.82 13.21 9.60
N PRO A 247 -5.88 13.54 10.50
CA PRO A 247 -4.95 14.65 10.27
C PRO A 247 -3.97 14.43 9.11
N GLN A 248 -3.64 13.17 8.80
CA GLN A 248 -2.69 12.84 7.73
C GLN A 248 -3.35 12.67 6.37
N PHE A 249 -4.60 12.19 6.34
CA PHE A 249 -5.28 11.84 5.09
C PHE A 249 -6.55 12.66 4.94
N ALA A 250 -6.57 13.57 3.96
CA ALA A 250 -7.75 14.33 3.59
C ALA A 250 -8.56 13.54 2.55
N LEU A 251 -9.49 12.73 3.01
CA LEU A 251 -10.25 11.78 2.21
C LEU A 251 -11.71 12.23 2.02
N PRO A 252 -12.46 11.60 1.09
CA PRO A 252 -13.88 11.92 0.93
C PRO A 252 -14.69 11.59 2.19
N GLU A 253 -15.64 12.47 2.49
CA GLU A 253 -16.59 12.32 3.59
C GLU A 253 -17.99 11.85 3.07
N ASN A 254 -18.01 11.15 1.93
CA ASN A 254 -19.23 10.66 1.27
C ASN A 254 -19.68 9.27 1.75
N GLY A 255 -19.03 8.74 2.80
CA GLY A 255 -19.39 7.52 3.48
C GLY A 255 -20.58 7.67 4.44
N PRO A 256 -20.98 6.59 5.12
CA PRO A 256 -22.03 6.66 6.13
C PRO A 256 -21.57 7.44 7.35
N THR A 257 -22.48 8.18 7.98
CA THR A 257 -22.21 8.98 9.19
C THR A 257 -21.50 8.19 10.28
N GLY A 258 -20.39 8.73 10.77
CA GLY A 258 -19.52 8.12 11.78
C GLY A 258 -18.36 7.32 11.20
N PHE A 259 -18.27 7.23 9.87
CA PHE A 259 -17.18 6.56 9.14
C PHE A 259 -16.47 7.47 8.14
N GLU A 260 -16.59 8.78 8.35
CA GLU A 260 -15.93 9.78 7.51
C GLU A 260 -14.43 9.44 7.38
N GLU A 261 -13.90 9.55 6.17
CA GLU A 261 -12.48 9.31 5.83
C GLU A 261 -11.96 7.86 6.09
N THR A 262 -12.83 6.92 6.48
CA THR A 262 -12.52 5.49 6.59
C THR A 262 -13.35 4.64 5.63
N VAL A 263 -14.61 5.07 5.40
CA VAL A 263 -15.53 4.48 4.41
C VAL A 263 -15.89 5.58 3.41
N TYR A 264 -15.51 5.39 2.17
CA TYR A 264 -15.70 6.41 1.12
C TYR A 264 -15.58 5.80 -0.26
N TYR A 265 -15.96 6.57 -1.28
CA TYR A 265 -15.59 6.26 -2.66
C TYR A 265 -14.98 7.48 -3.36
N THR A 266 -14.21 7.18 -4.38
CA THR A 266 -13.61 8.16 -5.30
C THR A 266 -13.83 7.66 -6.73
N ASP A 267 -14.24 8.55 -7.62
CA ASP A 267 -14.36 8.27 -9.04
C ASP A 267 -13.13 8.81 -9.79
N TYR A 268 -12.52 7.97 -10.64
CA TYR A 268 -11.38 8.33 -11.46
C TYR A 268 -11.57 7.84 -12.89
N GLN A 269 -11.79 8.73 -13.84
CA GLN A 269 -11.85 8.46 -15.29
C GLN A 269 -12.65 7.21 -15.69
N GLY A 270 -13.85 7.03 -15.11
CA GLY A 270 -14.73 5.89 -15.42
C GLY A 270 -14.50 4.64 -14.54
N MET A 271 -13.77 4.79 -13.45
CA MET A 271 -13.62 3.79 -12.39
C MET A 271 -14.12 4.35 -11.06
N ARG A 272 -14.92 3.59 -10.33
CA ARG A 272 -15.23 3.83 -8.91
C ARG A 272 -14.37 2.97 -8.03
N ILE A 273 -13.62 3.61 -7.12
CA ILE A 273 -12.82 2.98 -6.09
C ILE A 273 -13.55 3.19 -4.76
N ILE A 274 -13.89 2.11 -4.06
CA ILE A 274 -14.63 2.12 -2.80
C ILE A 274 -13.74 1.58 -1.69
N SER A 275 -13.54 2.36 -0.63
CA SER A 275 -12.88 1.94 0.61
C SER A 275 -13.90 1.58 1.66
N LEU A 276 -13.74 0.42 2.34
CA LEU A 276 -14.57 -0.01 3.45
C LEU A 276 -13.71 -0.26 4.69
N ASP A 277 -14.28 -0.03 5.86
CA ASP A 277 -13.65 -0.30 7.14
C ASP A 277 -14.16 -1.62 7.74
N THR A 278 -13.43 -2.69 7.52
CA THR A 278 -13.77 -4.03 8.02
C THR A 278 -13.28 -4.30 9.45
N ASN A 279 -12.72 -3.30 10.14
CA ASN A 279 -12.37 -3.40 11.56
C ASN A 279 -13.61 -3.37 12.47
N VAL A 280 -14.71 -2.81 11.97
CA VAL A 280 -15.98 -2.75 12.70
C VAL A 280 -16.88 -3.94 12.40
N LYS A 281 -17.75 -4.27 13.33
CA LYS A 281 -18.65 -5.44 13.28
C LYS A 281 -20.08 -5.06 13.64
N GLY A 282 -21.01 -6.00 13.48
CA GLY A 282 -22.41 -5.85 13.86
C GLY A 282 -23.09 -4.70 13.12
N SER A 283 -23.84 -3.88 13.83
CA SER A 283 -24.61 -2.76 13.26
C SER A 283 -23.75 -1.71 12.55
N ASN A 284 -22.49 -1.56 12.95
CA ASN A 284 -21.58 -0.65 12.26
C ASN A 284 -21.16 -1.17 10.87
N LEU A 285 -20.97 -2.47 10.72
CA LEU A 285 -20.79 -3.06 9.41
C LEU A 285 -22.07 -3.03 8.58
N ASP A 286 -23.27 -3.21 9.22
CA ASP A 286 -24.56 -3.10 8.53
C ASP A 286 -24.80 -1.71 7.92
N LYS A 287 -24.39 -0.64 8.59
CA LYS A 287 -24.44 0.72 8.02
C LYS A 287 -23.61 0.84 6.74
N GLN A 288 -22.42 0.25 6.74
CA GLN A 288 -21.56 0.26 5.54
C GLN A 288 -22.16 -0.58 4.41
N VAL A 289 -22.78 -1.73 4.73
CA VAL A 289 -23.45 -2.58 3.75
C VAL A 289 -24.61 -1.85 3.07
N ALA A 290 -25.45 -1.18 3.86
CA ALA A 290 -26.57 -0.39 3.32
C ALA A 290 -26.09 0.77 2.41
N TRP A 291 -25.04 1.46 2.84
CA TRP A 291 -24.40 2.51 2.05
C TRP A 291 -23.75 1.95 0.77
N LEU A 292 -23.02 0.84 0.89
CA LEU A 292 -22.37 0.18 -0.25
C LEU A 292 -23.37 -0.22 -1.33
N GLU A 293 -24.54 -0.76 -0.93
CA GLU A 293 -25.59 -1.12 -1.89
C GLU A 293 -26.04 0.09 -2.69
N GLN A 294 -26.29 1.22 -2.03
CA GLN A 294 -26.67 2.48 -2.71
C GLN A 294 -25.58 2.98 -3.65
N VAL A 295 -24.31 2.91 -3.22
CA VAL A 295 -23.15 3.36 -4.02
C VAL A 295 -22.97 2.48 -5.26
N LEU A 296 -23.17 1.17 -5.13
CA LEU A 296 -23.06 0.24 -6.26
C LEU A 296 -24.25 0.36 -7.22
N GLU A 297 -25.46 0.52 -6.68
CA GLU A 297 -26.68 0.70 -7.50
C GLU A 297 -26.62 1.97 -8.35
N ASN A 298 -26.06 3.05 -7.79
CA ASN A 298 -25.95 4.35 -8.46
C ASN A 298 -24.55 4.60 -9.06
N ASN A 299 -23.85 3.56 -9.47
CA ASN A 299 -22.51 3.70 -10.04
C ASN A 299 -22.57 3.89 -11.57
N PRO A 300 -22.23 5.09 -12.08
CA PRO A 300 -22.22 5.35 -13.52
C PRO A 300 -20.94 4.85 -14.21
N ASN A 301 -19.94 4.42 -13.43
CA ASN A 301 -18.63 4.08 -13.96
C ASN A 301 -18.59 2.67 -14.54
N LYS A 302 -17.78 2.49 -15.56
CA LYS A 302 -17.56 1.19 -16.20
C LYS A 302 -16.87 0.19 -15.27
N TRP A 303 -15.89 0.67 -14.49
CA TRP A 303 -15.07 -0.15 -13.61
C TRP A 303 -15.42 0.09 -12.15
N THR A 304 -15.39 -1.00 -11.36
CA THR A 304 -15.62 -0.95 -9.92
C THR A 304 -14.54 -1.73 -9.19
N VAL A 305 -13.80 -1.04 -8.33
CA VAL A 305 -12.81 -1.63 -7.44
C VAL A 305 -13.25 -1.39 -6.01
N ILE A 306 -13.22 -2.43 -5.18
CA ILE A 306 -13.44 -2.30 -3.73
C ILE A 306 -12.16 -2.66 -3.02
N THR A 307 -11.77 -1.88 -2.03
CA THR A 307 -10.64 -2.17 -1.14
C THR A 307 -11.07 -2.15 0.30
N PHE A 308 -10.61 -3.12 1.06
CA PHE A 308 -10.76 -3.23 2.51
C PHE A 308 -9.76 -4.24 3.05
N HIS A 309 -9.47 -4.15 4.35
CA HIS A 309 -8.33 -4.86 4.90
C HIS A 309 -8.56 -6.36 5.08
N HIS A 310 -9.60 -6.80 5.82
CA HIS A 310 -9.83 -8.20 6.14
C HIS A 310 -10.40 -8.97 4.94
N PRO A 311 -9.72 -10.01 4.43
CA PRO A 311 -10.11 -10.64 3.17
C PRO A 311 -11.43 -11.43 3.27
N ILE A 312 -12.18 -11.44 2.16
CA ILE A 312 -13.36 -12.30 1.96
C ILE A 312 -12.97 -13.77 2.09
N TYR A 313 -11.85 -14.14 1.47
CA TYR A 313 -11.26 -15.47 1.52
C TYR A 313 -9.87 -15.37 2.16
N ALA A 314 -9.74 -15.93 3.35
CA ALA A 314 -8.49 -15.85 4.11
C ALA A 314 -7.42 -16.81 3.53
N ASN A 315 -6.18 -16.32 3.52
CA ASN A 315 -5.01 -17.05 3.08
C ASN A 315 -4.30 -17.78 4.22
N SER A 316 -4.44 -17.28 5.46
CA SER A 316 -3.68 -17.77 6.59
C SER A 316 -4.40 -18.89 7.33
N PRO A 317 -3.69 -19.95 7.78
CA PRO A 317 -4.28 -21.04 8.53
C PRO A 317 -5.06 -20.56 9.78
N GLY A 318 -6.28 -21.06 9.96
CA GLY A 318 -7.11 -20.78 11.12
C GLY A 318 -7.83 -19.42 11.08
N ARG A 319 -7.67 -18.63 10.02
CA ARG A 319 -8.41 -17.38 9.81
C ARG A 319 -9.67 -17.58 9.00
N ASP A 320 -10.72 -16.87 9.39
CA ASP A 320 -11.98 -16.80 8.66
C ASP A 320 -12.73 -15.50 9.02
N ASN A 321 -13.08 -14.73 8.03
CA ASN A 321 -13.79 -13.46 8.17
C ASN A 321 -15.28 -13.63 7.81
N VAL A 322 -15.95 -14.58 8.48
CA VAL A 322 -17.32 -15.01 8.19
C VAL A 322 -18.30 -13.86 8.08
N GLU A 323 -18.26 -12.92 9.03
CA GLU A 323 -19.20 -11.78 9.04
C GLU A 323 -18.97 -10.87 7.84
N VAL A 324 -17.71 -10.53 7.55
CA VAL A 324 -17.33 -9.71 6.39
C VAL A 324 -17.78 -10.38 5.11
N ARG A 325 -17.48 -11.67 4.94
CA ARG A 325 -17.89 -12.45 3.77
C ARG A 325 -19.40 -12.49 3.61
N ASN A 326 -20.13 -12.86 4.66
CA ASN A 326 -21.59 -13.04 4.57
C ASN A 326 -22.32 -11.74 4.25
N LYS A 327 -21.79 -10.59 4.67
CA LYS A 327 -22.41 -9.29 4.45
C LYS A 327 -21.99 -8.62 3.15
N LEU A 328 -20.74 -8.72 2.73
CA LEU A 328 -20.22 -8.01 1.56
C LEU A 328 -20.29 -8.84 0.27
N LEU A 329 -20.01 -10.14 0.32
CA LEU A 329 -19.95 -10.98 -0.88
C LEU A 329 -21.26 -10.96 -1.69
N PRO A 330 -22.47 -11.01 -1.10
CA PRO A 330 -23.71 -10.94 -1.87
C PRO A 330 -23.85 -9.66 -2.70
N LEU A 331 -23.38 -8.50 -2.18
CA LEU A 331 -23.39 -7.24 -2.93
C LEU A 331 -22.32 -7.22 -4.03
N ILE A 332 -21.12 -7.71 -3.70
CA ILE A 332 -20.01 -7.80 -4.65
C ILE A 332 -20.44 -8.63 -5.88
N GLU A 333 -21.13 -9.75 -5.66
CA GLU A 333 -21.66 -10.60 -6.73
C GLU A 333 -22.84 -9.96 -7.45
N LYS A 334 -23.84 -9.45 -6.72
CA LYS A 334 -25.04 -8.81 -7.28
C LYS A 334 -24.70 -7.70 -8.27
N TYR A 335 -23.72 -6.87 -7.92
CA TYR A 335 -23.31 -5.73 -8.72
C TYR A 335 -22.11 -5.99 -9.62
N SER A 336 -21.65 -7.25 -9.70
CA SER A 336 -20.54 -7.67 -10.57
C SER A 336 -19.30 -6.79 -10.42
N VAL A 337 -18.86 -6.55 -9.18
CA VAL A 337 -17.62 -5.82 -8.89
C VAL A 337 -16.45 -6.45 -9.66
N ASP A 338 -15.55 -5.64 -10.20
CA ASP A 338 -14.49 -6.15 -11.06
C ASP A 338 -13.32 -6.72 -10.27
N LEU A 339 -12.89 -5.97 -9.26
CA LEU A 339 -11.67 -6.28 -8.51
C LEU A 339 -11.87 -5.94 -7.03
N VAL A 340 -11.49 -6.85 -6.15
CA VAL A 340 -11.48 -6.66 -4.70
C VAL A 340 -10.04 -6.79 -4.20
N LEU A 341 -9.49 -5.72 -3.66
CA LEU A 341 -8.10 -5.58 -3.23
C LEU A 341 -8.01 -5.57 -1.71
N GLN A 342 -7.28 -6.50 -1.12
CA GLN A 342 -7.30 -6.81 0.30
C GLN A 342 -5.90 -7.04 0.87
N GLY A 343 -5.76 -6.90 2.20
CA GLY A 343 -4.53 -7.14 2.95
C GLY A 343 -4.69 -8.20 4.04
N HIS A 344 -4.12 -7.93 5.24
CA HIS A 344 -4.27 -8.67 6.48
C HIS A 344 -3.56 -10.02 6.54
N ASP A 345 -3.65 -10.82 5.52
CA ASP A 345 -2.96 -12.09 5.43
C ASP A 345 -1.63 -11.87 4.70
N HIS A 346 -0.55 -12.11 5.41
CA HIS A 346 0.80 -11.78 4.95
C HIS A 346 1.36 -12.85 4.00
N SER A 347 0.56 -13.17 2.99
CA SER A 347 0.89 -13.99 1.83
C SER A 347 0.08 -13.48 0.65
N TYR A 348 0.48 -13.82 -0.56
CA TYR A 348 -0.28 -13.48 -1.75
C TYR A 348 -1.22 -14.61 -2.14
N ALA A 349 -2.46 -14.28 -2.47
CA ALA A 349 -3.34 -15.13 -3.22
C ALA A 349 -4.27 -14.33 -4.12
N ARG A 350 -4.54 -14.87 -5.28
CA ARG A 350 -5.54 -14.37 -6.22
C ARG A 350 -6.46 -15.50 -6.64
N GLY A 351 -7.74 -15.19 -6.74
CA GLY A 351 -8.73 -16.17 -7.15
C GLY A 351 -10.08 -15.54 -7.49
N HIS A 352 -11.04 -16.39 -7.77
CA HIS A 352 -12.40 -15.99 -8.07
C HIS A 352 -13.40 -17.05 -7.58
N VAL A 353 -14.67 -16.66 -7.49
CA VAL A 353 -15.75 -17.58 -7.15
C VAL A 353 -15.94 -18.61 -8.27
N THR A 354 -16.00 -19.90 -7.91
CA THR A 354 -16.32 -20.94 -8.84
C THR A 354 -17.70 -21.51 -8.52
N ASN A 355 -18.51 -21.68 -9.53
CA ASN A 355 -19.84 -22.28 -9.36
C ASN A 355 -19.84 -23.78 -9.01
N LYS A 356 -18.69 -24.40 -8.77
CA LYS A 356 -18.58 -25.84 -8.46
C LYS A 356 -18.98 -26.20 -7.03
N ALA A 357 -18.95 -25.26 -6.10
CA ALA A 357 -19.26 -25.53 -4.69
C ALA A 357 -20.74 -25.86 -4.43
N SER A 358 -21.65 -25.43 -5.29
CA SER A 358 -23.08 -25.67 -5.13
C SER A 358 -23.59 -26.96 -5.79
N GLY A 359 -22.73 -27.75 -6.41
CA GLY A 359 -23.13 -28.96 -7.12
C GLY A 359 -24.01 -28.72 -8.35
N GLN A 360 -24.28 -27.49 -8.68
CA GLN A 360 -24.99 -27.11 -9.90
C GLN A 360 -23.98 -26.84 -11.00
N ASN A 361 -24.29 -27.29 -12.22
CA ASN A 361 -23.53 -26.93 -13.40
C ASN A 361 -23.45 -25.43 -13.49
N ALA A 362 -22.26 -24.93 -13.25
CA ALA A 362 -21.99 -23.55 -13.16
C ALA A 362 -22.38 -22.83 -14.44
N MET A 363 -23.54 -22.27 -14.44
CA MET A 363 -23.80 -21.13 -15.31
C MET A 363 -22.94 -19.99 -14.80
N SER A 364 -22.24 -19.35 -15.71
CA SER A 364 -21.44 -18.17 -15.43
C SER A 364 -22.03 -17.37 -14.27
N THR A 365 -21.26 -17.22 -13.23
CA THR A 365 -21.56 -16.24 -12.21
C THR A 365 -21.78 -14.94 -12.95
N LYS A 366 -22.81 -14.22 -12.62
CA LYS A 366 -22.97 -12.84 -13.10
C LYS A 366 -21.82 -11.93 -12.65
N SER A 367 -20.90 -12.43 -11.81
CA SER A 367 -19.87 -11.61 -11.20
C SER A 367 -18.49 -12.21 -11.35
N ASP A 368 -17.92 -12.28 -12.51
CA ASP A 368 -16.48 -12.66 -12.63
C ASP A 368 -15.58 -11.65 -11.86
N THR A 369 -15.78 -11.62 -10.54
CA THR A 369 -15.00 -10.79 -9.61
C THR A 369 -13.68 -11.45 -9.31
N VAL A 370 -12.59 -10.71 -9.42
CA VAL A 370 -11.27 -11.17 -9.00
C VAL A 370 -10.97 -10.65 -7.59
N PHE A 371 -10.66 -11.56 -6.68
CA PHE A 371 -10.23 -11.27 -5.32
C PHE A 371 -8.72 -11.39 -5.24
N VAL A 372 -8.07 -10.40 -4.63
CA VAL A 372 -6.62 -10.38 -4.40
C VAL A 372 -6.37 -10.07 -2.94
N VAL A 373 -5.50 -10.87 -2.32
CA VAL A 373 -4.88 -10.59 -1.03
C VAL A 373 -3.39 -10.43 -1.27
N SER A 374 -2.78 -9.35 -0.79
CA SER A 374 -1.36 -9.10 -1.05
C SER A 374 -0.66 -8.50 0.16
N VAL A 375 0.65 -8.77 0.28
CA VAL A 375 1.55 -8.24 1.28
C VAL A 375 2.73 -7.56 0.62
N SER A 376 3.02 -6.32 1.03
CA SER A 376 4.17 -5.56 0.54
C SER A 376 5.27 -5.37 1.61
N GLY A 377 4.93 -5.50 2.87
CA GLY A 377 5.85 -5.46 4.02
C GLY A 377 6.61 -6.78 4.23
N PRO A 378 7.53 -6.81 5.21
CA PRO A 378 8.39 -7.97 5.44
C PRO A 378 7.78 -9.07 6.32
N LYS A 379 6.65 -8.81 6.98
CA LYS A 379 5.99 -9.80 7.83
C LYS A 379 5.31 -10.85 6.97
N MET A 380 5.60 -12.12 7.20
CA MET A 380 5.13 -13.23 6.36
C MET A 380 4.35 -14.25 7.18
N TYR A 381 3.32 -14.85 6.54
CA TYR A 381 2.53 -15.94 7.10
C TYR A 381 2.50 -17.15 6.19
N ASP A 382 2.20 -18.31 6.76
CA ASP A 382 1.91 -19.50 5.98
C ASP A 382 0.63 -19.34 5.17
N PHE A 383 0.61 -20.00 4.01
CA PHE A 383 -0.51 -19.98 3.08
C PHE A 383 -1.33 -21.27 3.18
N THR A 384 -2.66 -21.13 3.03
CA THR A 384 -3.59 -22.22 2.80
C THR A 384 -4.74 -21.81 1.88
N SER A 385 -5.16 -22.69 0.98
CA SER A 385 -6.35 -22.46 0.14
C SER A 385 -7.66 -22.89 0.83
N LYS A 386 -7.59 -23.46 2.04
CA LYS A 386 -8.75 -24.09 2.70
C LYS A 386 -9.97 -23.20 2.78
N ASN A 387 -9.80 -21.94 3.22
CA ASN A 387 -10.91 -21.00 3.35
C ASN A 387 -11.54 -20.64 1.98
N TRP A 388 -10.74 -20.57 0.91
CA TRP A 388 -11.22 -20.40 -0.45
C TRP A 388 -12.05 -21.59 -0.90
N ASP A 389 -11.49 -22.79 -0.78
CA ASP A 389 -12.11 -24.03 -1.24
C ASP A 389 -13.44 -24.34 -0.50
N GLU A 390 -13.47 -24.12 0.82
CA GLU A 390 -14.65 -24.33 1.67
C GLU A 390 -15.78 -23.33 1.39
N ASN A 391 -15.45 -22.15 0.86
CA ASN A 391 -16.41 -21.07 0.59
C ASN A 391 -16.69 -20.86 -0.92
N GLY A 392 -16.41 -21.86 -1.74
CA GLY A 392 -16.80 -21.85 -3.14
C GLY A 392 -15.96 -20.99 -4.06
N ALA A 393 -14.75 -20.64 -3.63
CA ALA A 393 -13.79 -19.90 -4.44
C ALA A 393 -12.60 -20.80 -4.81
N GLN A 394 -11.88 -20.41 -5.84
CA GLN A 394 -10.69 -21.12 -6.31
C GLN A 394 -9.50 -20.15 -6.36
N VAL A 395 -8.43 -20.54 -5.70
CA VAL A 395 -7.12 -19.89 -5.85
C VAL A 395 -6.56 -20.17 -7.23
N ARG A 396 -6.15 -19.13 -7.95
CA ARG A 396 -5.50 -19.22 -9.26
C ARG A 396 -4.00 -19.11 -9.15
N ASN A 397 -3.53 -18.24 -8.29
CA ASN A 397 -2.11 -18.09 -7.99
C ASN A 397 -1.89 -17.71 -6.53
N ALA A 398 -0.83 -18.22 -5.91
CA ALA A 398 -0.47 -17.91 -4.52
C ALA A 398 1.03 -18.07 -4.29
N ILE A 399 1.57 -17.28 -3.36
CA ILE A 399 2.94 -17.40 -2.89
C ILE A 399 3.04 -16.86 -1.45
N LYS A 400 3.91 -17.46 -0.66
CA LYS A 400 4.30 -16.97 0.67
C LYS A 400 5.78 -16.54 0.70
N ASP A 401 6.22 -15.99 1.80
CA ASP A 401 7.61 -15.56 2.02
C ASP A 401 8.14 -14.59 0.94
N THR A 402 7.23 -13.77 0.37
CA THR A 402 7.55 -12.89 -0.76
C THR A 402 6.84 -11.56 -0.62
N GLN A 403 7.60 -10.46 -0.63
CA GLN A 403 7.04 -9.10 -0.74
C GLN A 403 6.65 -8.84 -2.19
N LEU A 404 5.45 -8.30 -2.40
CA LEU A 404 4.92 -7.99 -3.74
C LEU A 404 4.39 -6.56 -3.80
N TYR A 405 4.28 -6.05 -5.02
CA TYR A 405 3.53 -4.86 -5.40
C TYR A 405 2.76 -5.13 -6.68
N GLN A 406 1.70 -4.40 -6.89
CA GLN A 406 0.81 -4.64 -8.02
C GLN A 406 0.68 -3.40 -8.89
N LEU A 407 0.70 -3.64 -10.20
CA LEU A 407 0.55 -2.66 -11.26
C LEU A 407 -0.77 -2.92 -11.97
N VAL A 408 -1.64 -1.92 -12.00
CA VAL A 408 -2.94 -2.03 -12.69
C VAL A 408 -3.02 -0.95 -13.75
N ARG A 409 -3.41 -1.35 -14.95
CA ARG A 409 -3.61 -0.45 -16.10
C ARG A 409 -5.02 -0.60 -16.63
N VAL A 410 -5.66 0.52 -16.90
CA VAL A 410 -7.02 0.58 -17.44
C VAL A 410 -6.99 1.28 -18.78
N ASN A 411 -7.52 0.62 -19.80
CA ASN A 411 -7.61 1.18 -21.14
C ASN A 411 -8.95 0.76 -21.78
N GLY A 412 -9.93 1.67 -21.74
CA GLY A 412 -11.27 1.43 -22.29
C GLY A 412 -11.96 0.22 -21.65
N ASP A 413 -12.04 -0.88 -22.41
CA ASP A 413 -12.72 -2.12 -22.01
C ASP A 413 -11.78 -3.15 -21.35
N THR A 414 -10.52 -2.84 -21.22
CA THR A 414 -9.49 -3.74 -20.67
C THR A 414 -8.89 -3.18 -19.39
N LEU A 415 -8.85 -4.02 -18.34
CA LEU A 415 -8.08 -3.82 -17.13
C LEU A 415 -6.99 -4.91 -17.10
N SER A 416 -5.73 -4.51 -17.08
CA SER A 416 -4.57 -5.40 -16.95
C SER A 416 -3.98 -5.30 -15.56
N TYR A 417 -3.65 -6.44 -14.98
CA TYR A 417 -3.08 -6.55 -13.65
C TYR A 417 -1.78 -7.36 -13.70
N GLU A 418 -0.77 -6.89 -13.01
CA GLU A 418 0.48 -7.60 -12.75
C GLU A 418 0.84 -7.55 -11.27
N ALA A 419 1.22 -8.68 -10.69
CA ALA A 419 1.88 -8.74 -9.38
C ALA A 419 3.37 -9.04 -9.59
N ARG A 420 4.21 -8.19 -9.02
CA ARG A 420 5.67 -8.31 -9.12
C ARG A 420 6.29 -8.46 -7.75
N THR A 421 7.35 -9.24 -7.67
CA THR A 421 8.14 -9.40 -6.45
C THR A 421 8.94 -8.12 -6.14
N ALA A 422 9.41 -7.98 -4.92
CA ALA A 422 10.26 -6.86 -4.51
C ALA A 422 11.56 -6.70 -5.34
N THR A 423 11.90 -7.68 -6.18
CA THR A 423 13.02 -7.63 -7.13
C THR A 423 12.61 -7.33 -8.56
N GLY A 424 11.32 -7.02 -8.81
CA GLY A 424 10.77 -6.66 -10.11
C GLY A 424 10.35 -7.85 -10.99
N ASN A 425 10.51 -9.08 -10.52
CA ASN A 425 10.10 -10.25 -11.32
C ASN A 425 8.57 -10.36 -11.38
N LEU A 426 8.04 -10.53 -12.59
CA LEU A 426 6.63 -10.82 -12.80
C LEU A 426 6.28 -12.18 -12.19
N PHE A 427 5.36 -12.19 -11.23
CA PHE A 427 4.89 -13.40 -10.56
C PHE A 427 3.51 -13.82 -11.05
N ASP A 428 2.56 -12.88 -11.13
CA ASP A 428 1.17 -13.16 -11.50
C ASP A 428 0.64 -12.08 -12.43
N GLY A 429 -0.32 -12.42 -13.30
CA GLY A 429 -0.89 -11.47 -14.21
C GLY A 429 -2.16 -11.97 -14.87
N PHE A 430 -3.09 -11.05 -15.10
CA PHE A 430 -4.34 -11.31 -15.82
C PHE A 430 -4.87 -10.04 -16.48
N GLU A 431 -5.82 -10.23 -17.39
CA GLU A 431 -6.64 -9.18 -17.98
C GLU A 431 -8.11 -9.44 -17.70
N ILE A 432 -8.87 -8.41 -17.40
CA ILE A 432 -10.33 -8.40 -17.43
C ILE A 432 -10.75 -7.62 -18.66
N ASN A 433 -11.46 -8.27 -19.58
CA ASN A 433 -12.00 -7.64 -20.77
C ASN A 433 -13.53 -7.57 -20.67
N LYS A 434 -14.11 -6.38 -20.81
CA LYS A 434 -15.55 -6.17 -20.80
C LYS A 434 -16.08 -6.11 -22.23
N THR A 435 -17.11 -6.89 -22.51
CA THR A 435 -17.85 -6.78 -23.78
C THR A 435 -18.77 -5.55 -23.74
N PRO A 436 -19.29 -5.08 -24.89
CA PRO A 436 -20.30 -4.01 -24.90
C PRO A 436 -21.57 -4.32 -24.09
N SER A 437 -21.89 -5.60 -23.87
CA SER A 437 -23.00 -6.04 -23.01
C SER A 437 -22.66 -6.07 -21.52
N GLY A 438 -21.42 -5.70 -21.13
CA GLY A 438 -20.94 -5.71 -19.75
C GLY A 438 -20.48 -7.09 -19.23
N GLN A 439 -20.46 -8.13 -20.08
CA GLN A 439 -19.89 -9.42 -19.70
C GLN A 439 -18.38 -9.30 -19.57
N LYS A 440 -17.82 -9.98 -18.58
CA LYS A 440 -16.39 -10.02 -18.32
C LYS A 440 -15.77 -11.31 -18.86
N GLN A 441 -14.57 -11.17 -19.37
CA GLN A 441 -13.71 -12.29 -19.73
C GLN A 441 -12.37 -12.10 -19.01
N ILE A 442 -12.02 -13.04 -18.13
CA ILE A 442 -10.74 -13.05 -17.45
C ILE A 442 -9.78 -13.91 -18.25
N LYS A 443 -8.65 -13.32 -18.64
CA LYS A 443 -7.57 -13.98 -19.37
C LYS A 443 -6.30 -13.98 -18.53
N GLU A 444 -5.75 -15.15 -18.26
CA GLU A 444 -4.45 -15.28 -17.61
C GLU A 444 -3.33 -14.81 -18.57
N THR A 445 -2.42 -13.99 -18.07
CA THR A 445 -1.25 -13.49 -18.82
C THR A 445 0.05 -14.12 -18.35
N THR A 446 0.02 -14.86 -17.23
CA THR A 446 1.14 -15.63 -16.70
C THR A 446 0.75 -17.10 -16.55
N ASN A 447 1.76 -17.99 -16.52
CA ASN A 447 1.55 -19.37 -16.13
C ASN A 447 1.33 -19.45 -14.63
N THR A 448 0.22 -20.02 -14.20
CA THR A 448 -0.10 -20.19 -12.78
C THR A 448 0.82 -21.25 -12.16
N GLN A 449 1.76 -20.84 -11.31
CA GLN A 449 2.67 -21.76 -10.61
C GLN A 449 1.91 -22.67 -9.62
N TRP A 450 0.89 -22.13 -8.98
CA TRP A 450 0.06 -22.86 -8.02
C TRP A 450 -0.64 -24.09 -8.62
N GLU A 451 -1.11 -24.02 -9.85
CA GLU A 451 -1.71 -25.18 -10.53
C GLU A 451 -0.67 -26.25 -10.87
N LYS A 452 0.57 -25.88 -11.18
CA LYS A 452 1.68 -26.80 -11.41
C LYS A 452 2.05 -27.55 -10.13
N GLU A 453 2.23 -26.85 -9.03
CA GLU A 453 2.57 -27.47 -7.73
C GLU A 453 1.49 -28.44 -7.27
N LYS A 454 0.19 -28.07 -7.36
CA LYS A 454 -0.93 -28.98 -7.07
C LYS A 454 -0.95 -30.22 -7.99
N GLN A 455 -0.60 -30.04 -9.24
CA GLN A 455 -0.55 -31.19 -10.19
C GLN A 455 0.63 -32.10 -9.87
N GLU A 456 1.79 -31.54 -9.53
CA GLU A 456 2.97 -32.31 -9.12
C GLU A 456 2.73 -33.04 -7.80
N GLU A 457 2.12 -32.41 -6.80
CA GLU A 457 1.73 -33.05 -5.54
C GLU A 457 0.72 -34.18 -5.76
N LYS A 458 -0.23 -34.04 -6.68
CA LYS A 458 -1.20 -35.07 -7.02
C LYS A 458 -0.55 -36.24 -7.74
N ASN A 459 0.39 -35.95 -8.63
CA ASN A 459 1.15 -37.00 -9.34
C ASN A 459 2.13 -37.75 -8.41
N ALA A 460 2.66 -37.08 -7.38
CA ALA A 460 3.55 -37.66 -6.38
C ALA A 460 2.79 -38.57 -5.36
N LYS A 461 1.47 -38.41 -5.21
CA LYS A 461 0.60 -39.19 -4.31
C LYS A 461 -0.07 -40.37 -5.00
N ASN A 462 0.02 -40.47 -6.32
CA ASN A 462 -0.42 -41.59 -7.16
C ASN A 462 0.78 -42.46 -7.60
#